data_6be28b413fc5936b5ce91ef206c2b872
#
_entry.id   6be28b413fc5936b5ce91ef206c2b872
#
_cell.length_a   1.000
_cell.length_b   1.000
_cell.length_c   1.000
_cell.angle_alpha   90.00
_cell.angle_beta   90.00
_cell.angle_gamma   90.00
#
_symmetry.space_group_name_H-M   'P 1'
#
loop_
_entity.id
_entity.type
_entity.pdbx_description
1 polymer ?
#
loop_
_entity_poly.entity_id
_entity_poly.type
_entity_poly.pdbx_seq_one_letter_code
_entity_poly.pdbx_strand_id
1 'polypeptide(L)'
;MKRIGIDAGGSLTKIAYEENNRLRLKTYSSNRMEEVIQWLKIMAPEASLHVTGGRAEALKNHRSTIFKEFECVLEGTKYLLMEENKLPATEYLLVNIGTGTSFFHQKERLFGTGVGGGLFTGIGAIIAGTSDYHTLVDLASKGDRSKSDLMVSDIYQSSYTPIEASLTAANFGKNQLDTSVSAEDQLAALTQLVGETIVLLASKTAASLGTKEIVMIGGALSGNPLLKQVIASFESMFDYRLTFLEKGSHAGAIGALYYDR
;
A
#
# COMPACT_ATOMS: atom_id res chain seq x y z
N MET A 1 -23.98 12.10 11.26
CA MET A 1 -22.50 12.26 11.09
C MET A 1 -22.16 13.72 11.33
N LYS A 2 -21.26 14.02 12.28
CA LYS A 2 -20.84 15.40 12.56
C LYS A 2 -19.57 15.80 11.79
N ARG A 3 -18.70 14.84 11.55
CA ARG A 3 -17.40 15.02 10.89
C ARG A 3 -17.12 13.84 9.94
N ILE A 4 -16.50 14.12 8.81
CA ILE A 4 -16.11 13.11 7.82
C ILE A 4 -14.66 13.37 7.42
N GLY A 5 -13.80 12.38 7.54
CA GLY A 5 -12.44 12.40 7.02
C GLY A 5 -12.40 11.86 5.60
N ILE A 6 -11.74 12.58 4.71
CA ILE A 6 -11.63 12.23 3.28
C ILE A 6 -10.19 12.33 2.84
N ASP A 7 -9.66 11.23 2.31
CA ASP A 7 -8.38 11.20 1.61
C ASP A 7 -8.63 11.11 0.10
N ALA A 8 -8.54 12.24 -0.57
CA ALA A 8 -8.71 12.38 -2.02
C ALA A 8 -7.38 12.10 -2.73
N GLY A 9 -7.03 10.83 -2.88
CA GLY A 9 -5.79 10.39 -3.52
C GLY A 9 -5.83 10.40 -5.04
N GLY A 10 -4.71 10.06 -5.68
CA GLY A 10 -4.58 10.00 -7.14
C GLY A 10 -5.46 8.95 -7.80
N SER A 11 -5.49 7.73 -7.27
CA SER A 11 -6.25 6.59 -7.82
C SER A 11 -7.55 6.33 -7.08
N LEU A 12 -7.57 6.51 -5.76
CA LEU A 12 -8.71 6.21 -4.89
C LEU A 12 -9.03 7.39 -3.98
N THR A 13 -10.33 7.65 -3.77
CA THR A 13 -10.85 8.53 -2.73
C THR A 13 -11.39 7.66 -1.59
N LYS A 14 -10.88 7.87 -0.40
CA LYS A 14 -11.21 7.10 0.80
C LYS A 14 -11.92 7.99 1.81
N ILE A 15 -12.94 7.44 2.46
CA ILE A 15 -13.79 8.17 3.41
C ILE A 15 -13.83 7.41 4.72
N ALA A 16 -13.67 8.14 5.82
CA ALA A 16 -13.83 7.64 7.18
C ALA A 16 -14.84 8.51 7.93
N TYR A 17 -15.78 7.89 8.64
CA TYR A 17 -16.76 8.59 9.48
C TYR A 17 -17.24 7.70 10.63
N GLU A 18 -17.76 8.31 11.68
CA GLU A 18 -18.38 7.58 12.80
C GLU A 18 -19.88 7.52 12.62
N GLU A 19 -20.44 6.32 12.79
CA GLU A 19 -21.87 6.06 12.83
C GLU A 19 -22.17 5.08 13.96
N ASN A 20 -23.04 5.48 14.91
CA ASN A 20 -23.37 4.69 16.10
C ASN A 20 -22.12 4.23 16.88
N ASN A 21 -21.17 5.14 17.08
CA ASN A 21 -19.87 4.89 17.73
C ASN A 21 -19.01 3.81 17.05
N ARG A 22 -19.25 3.57 15.76
CA ARG A 22 -18.44 2.64 14.95
C ARG A 22 -17.82 3.37 13.79
N LEU A 23 -16.52 3.16 13.60
CA LEU A 23 -15.79 3.66 12.43
C LEU A 23 -16.30 2.96 11.15
N ARG A 24 -16.73 3.77 10.19
CA ARG A 24 -17.18 3.34 8.87
C ARG A 24 -16.21 3.82 7.82
N LEU A 25 -15.88 2.97 6.88
CA LEU A 25 -14.93 3.22 5.81
C LEU A 25 -15.60 2.99 4.45
N LYS A 26 -15.29 3.86 3.49
CA LYS A 26 -15.70 3.73 2.09
C LYS A 26 -14.56 4.05 1.17
N THR A 27 -14.56 3.42 0.00
CA THR A 27 -13.58 3.67 -1.06
C THR A 27 -14.30 3.90 -2.38
N TYR A 28 -13.90 4.91 -3.11
CA TYR A 28 -14.35 5.20 -4.46
C TYR A 28 -13.13 5.32 -5.38
N SER A 29 -13.29 4.98 -6.66
CA SER A 29 -12.30 5.34 -7.66
C SER A 29 -12.25 6.87 -7.79
N SER A 30 -11.06 7.46 -7.92
CA SER A 30 -10.91 8.93 -7.99
C SER A 30 -11.52 9.56 -9.25
N ASN A 31 -11.87 8.77 -10.28
CA ASN A 31 -12.64 9.23 -11.42
C ASN A 31 -14.16 9.33 -11.14
N ARG A 32 -14.63 8.81 -9.97
CA ARG A 32 -16.03 8.86 -9.52
C ARG A 32 -16.26 9.93 -8.44
N MET A 33 -15.54 11.03 -8.50
CA MET A 33 -15.64 12.11 -7.51
C MET A 33 -17.05 12.70 -7.40
N GLU A 34 -17.81 12.75 -8.48
CA GLU A 34 -19.20 13.21 -8.48
C GLU A 34 -20.11 12.36 -7.59
N GLU A 35 -19.89 11.05 -7.55
CA GLU A 35 -20.64 10.15 -6.66
C GLU A 35 -20.29 10.41 -5.19
N VAL A 36 -19.03 10.69 -4.89
CA VAL A 36 -18.61 11.10 -3.55
C VAL A 36 -19.35 12.39 -3.13
N ILE A 37 -19.38 13.39 -4.01
CA ILE A 37 -20.06 14.66 -3.74
C ILE A 37 -21.57 14.45 -3.53
N GLN A 38 -22.22 13.64 -4.36
CA GLN A 38 -23.65 13.30 -4.20
C GLN A 38 -23.90 12.55 -2.89
N TRP A 39 -23.07 11.57 -2.56
CA TRP A 39 -23.17 10.84 -1.30
C TRP A 39 -23.06 11.79 -0.09
N LEU A 40 -22.10 12.72 -0.11
CA LEU A 40 -21.93 13.73 0.94
C LEU A 40 -23.15 14.64 1.09
N LYS A 41 -23.77 15.06 -0.02
CA LYS A 41 -24.97 15.92 -0.01
C LYS A 41 -26.18 15.20 0.59
N ILE A 42 -26.36 13.92 0.30
CA ILE A 42 -27.53 13.14 0.73
C ILE A 42 -27.35 12.64 2.17
N MET A 43 -26.23 12.02 2.46
CA MET A 43 -26.01 11.30 3.71
C MET A 43 -25.48 12.18 4.86
N ALA A 44 -24.87 13.31 4.53
CA ALA A 44 -24.22 14.16 5.52
C ALA A 44 -24.24 15.65 5.14
N PRO A 45 -25.43 16.26 4.89
CA PRO A 45 -25.55 17.63 4.39
C PRO A 45 -24.92 18.68 5.36
N GLU A 46 -24.92 18.39 6.66
CA GLU A 46 -24.43 19.31 7.71
C GLU A 46 -23.06 18.91 8.30
N ALA A 47 -22.40 17.86 7.76
CA ALA A 47 -21.12 17.43 8.30
C ALA A 47 -19.99 18.37 7.92
N SER A 48 -19.04 18.59 8.86
CA SER A 48 -17.77 19.20 8.54
C SER A 48 -16.89 18.18 7.80
N LEU A 49 -16.24 18.63 6.73
CA LEU A 49 -15.39 17.79 5.89
C LEU A 49 -13.93 18.07 6.23
N HIS A 50 -13.23 17.06 6.70
CA HIS A 50 -11.79 17.09 6.93
C HIS A 50 -11.11 16.39 5.76
N VAL A 51 -10.51 17.16 4.87
CA VAL A 51 -10.05 16.66 3.57
C VAL A 51 -8.53 16.66 3.51
N THR A 52 -7.96 15.60 2.96
CA THR A 52 -6.53 15.46 2.69
C THR A 52 -6.30 14.76 1.34
N GLY A 53 -5.04 14.58 0.96
CA GLY A 53 -4.65 13.95 -0.31
C GLY A 53 -4.44 14.92 -1.45
N GLY A 54 -3.75 14.48 -2.50
CA GLY A 54 -3.32 15.33 -3.61
C GLY A 54 -4.45 15.97 -4.43
N ARG A 55 -5.70 15.48 -4.30
CA ARG A 55 -6.89 16.05 -4.96
C ARG A 55 -7.85 16.74 -3.99
N ALA A 56 -7.42 17.07 -2.78
CA ALA A 56 -8.24 17.67 -1.73
C ALA A 56 -8.95 18.97 -2.19
N GLU A 57 -8.32 19.79 -3.01
CA GLU A 57 -8.89 21.04 -3.53
C GLU A 57 -10.20 20.82 -4.32
N ALA A 58 -10.41 19.66 -4.95
CA ALA A 58 -11.65 19.33 -5.66
C ALA A 58 -12.87 19.23 -4.74
N LEU A 59 -12.66 19.05 -3.44
CA LEU A 59 -13.71 18.95 -2.41
C LEU A 59 -13.81 20.21 -1.54
N LYS A 60 -13.08 21.28 -1.92
CA LYS A 60 -13.09 22.54 -1.17
C LYS A 60 -14.44 23.24 -1.25
N ASN A 61 -15.03 23.50 -0.11
CA ASN A 61 -16.26 24.27 0.06
C ASN A 61 -16.28 24.92 1.47
N HIS A 62 -17.35 25.66 1.81
CA HIS A 62 -17.50 26.35 3.10
C HIS A 62 -17.52 25.45 4.35
N ARG A 63 -17.66 24.11 4.16
CA ARG A 63 -17.67 23.13 5.25
C ARG A 63 -16.38 22.30 5.30
N SER A 64 -15.44 22.52 4.37
CA SER A 64 -14.22 21.72 4.27
C SER A 64 -13.02 22.44 4.91
N THR A 65 -12.24 21.67 5.65
CA THR A 65 -10.89 22.04 6.09
C THR A 65 -9.90 21.10 5.43
N ILE A 66 -8.88 21.65 4.79
CA ILE A 66 -7.84 20.86 4.10
C ILE A 66 -6.65 20.70 5.03
N PHE A 67 -6.23 19.46 5.22
CA PHE A 67 -5.08 19.08 6.03
C PHE A 67 -3.96 18.53 5.17
N LYS A 68 -2.73 18.62 5.65
CA LYS A 68 -1.57 18.06 4.96
C LYS A 68 -1.62 16.53 4.95
N GLU A 69 -1.44 15.94 3.76
CA GLU A 69 -1.58 14.51 3.53
C GLU A 69 -0.70 13.67 4.47
N PHE A 70 0.56 14.03 4.59
CA PHE A 70 1.50 13.24 5.38
C PHE A 70 1.21 13.28 6.88
N GLU A 71 0.76 14.42 7.41
CA GLU A 71 0.34 14.55 8.79
C GLU A 71 -0.89 13.66 9.08
N CYS A 72 -1.88 13.67 8.18
CA CYS A 72 -3.05 12.79 8.31
C CYS A 72 -2.69 11.30 8.24
N VAL A 73 -1.77 10.92 7.35
CA VAL A 73 -1.31 9.52 7.27
C VAL A 73 -0.66 9.08 8.58
N LEU A 74 0.18 9.91 9.18
CA LEU A 74 0.86 9.62 10.45
C LEU A 74 -0.14 9.51 11.61
N GLU A 75 -1.06 10.48 11.76
CA GLU A 75 -2.06 10.46 12.83
C GLU A 75 -3.03 9.28 12.71
N GLY A 76 -3.49 8.99 11.48
CA GLY A 76 -4.36 7.83 11.25
C GLY A 76 -3.66 6.49 11.48
N THR A 77 -2.37 6.40 11.15
CA THR A 77 -1.57 5.21 11.46
C THR A 77 -1.44 5.01 12.97
N LYS A 78 -1.13 6.07 13.71
CA LYS A 78 -1.04 6.05 15.18
C LYS A 78 -2.38 5.60 15.80
N TYR A 79 -3.49 6.17 15.33
CA TYR A 79 -4.83 5.76 15.78
C TYR A 79 -5.06 4.26 15.55
N LEU A 80 -4.75 3.75 14.35
CA LEU A 80 -4.94 2.34 14.00
C LEU A 80 -4.04 1.40 14.81
N LEU A 81 -2.78 1.78 15.05
CA LEU A 81 -1.87 1.03 15.90
C LEU A 81 -2.41 0.87 17.31
N MET A 82 -3.03 1.91 17.87
CA MET A 82 -3.68 1.87 19.17
C MET A 82 -4.97 1.04 19.13
N GLU A 83 -5.84 1.23 18.12
CA GLU A 83 -7.10 0.49 17.97
C GLU A 83 -6.87 -1.01 17.83
N GLU A 84 -5.85 -1.41 17.05
CA GLU A 84 -5.52 -2.81 16.79
C GLU A 84 -4.59 -3.44 17.87
N ASN A 85 -4.21 -2.69 18.93
CA ASN A 85 -3.24 -3.11 19.96
C ASN A 85 -1.90 -3.58 19.36
N LYS A 86 -1.42 -2.88 18.33
CA LYS A 86 -0.19 -3.20 17.59
C LYS A 86 0.88 -2.10 17.71
N LEU A 87 0.74 -1.16 18.65
CA LEU A 87 1.71 -0.07 18.80
C LEU A 87 3.07 -0.65 19.20
N PRO A 88 4.12 -0.46 18.38
CA PRO A 88 5.46 -0.90 18.73
C PRO A 88 5.96 -0.24 20.03
N ALA A 89 6.77 -0.96 20.80
CA ALA A 89 7.37 -0.45 22.03
C ALA A 89 8.49 0.58 21.75
N THR A 90 9.03 0.58 20.55
CA THR A 90 10.09 1.47 20.09
C THR A 90 9.65 2.27 18.86
N GLU A 91 10.49 3.19 18.40
CA GLU A 91 10.27 3.88 17.14
C GLU A 91 10.18 2.89 15.98
N TYR A 92 9.40 3.23 14.96
CA TYR A 92 9.18 2.39 13.78
C TYR A 92 9.33 3.17 12.49
N LEU A 93 9.70 2.47 11.44
CA LEU A 93 9.60 2.95 10.07
C LEU A 93 8.16 2.70 9.57
N LEU A 94 7.49 3.75 9.11
CA LEU A 94 6.19 3.62 8.45
C LEU A 94 6.39 3.58 6.93
N VAL A 95 5.81 2.57 6.29
CA VAL A 95 5.81 2.40 4.83
C VAL A 95 4.37 2.42 4.33
N ASN A 96 4.04 3.43 3.53
CA ASN A 96 2.71 3.59 2.93
C ASN A 96 2.77 3.22 1.44
N ILE A 97 2.18 2.07 1.08
CA ILE A 97 2.15 1.54 -0.28
C ILE A 97 0.81 1.91 -0.93
N GLY A 98 0.77 3.08 -1.56
CA GLY A 98 -0.35 3.59 -2.33
C GLY A 98 -0.14 3.39 -3.84
N THR A 99 -0.39 4.42 -4.65
CA THR A 99 -0.03 4.46 -6.08
C THR A 99 1.48 4.33 -6.26
N GLY A 100 2.26 5.11 -5.50
CA GLY A 100 3.67 4.88 -5.22
C GLY A 100 3.85 4.48 -3.77
N THR A 101 5.09 4.45 -3.27
CA THR A 101 5.41 4.14 -1.89
C THR A 101 6.12 5.32 -1.23
N SER A 102 5.71 5.66 -0.01
CA SER A 102 6.35 6.68 0.83
C SER A 102 6.82 6.08 2.15
N PHE A 103 7.98 6.52 2.61
CA PHE A 103 8.65 6.09 3.82
C PHE A 103 8.68 7.23 4.82
N PHE A 104 8.27 6.94 6.07
CA PHE A 104 8.18 7.94 7.14
C PHE A 104 8.87 7.42 8.40
N HIS A 105 9.49 8.33 9.13
CA HIS A 105 10.01 8.05 10.45
C HIS A 105 9.61 9.20 11.38
N GLN A 106 9.06 8.87 12.54
CA GLN A 106 8.49 9.83 13.48
C GLN A 106 7.44 10.74 12.80
N LYS A 107 7.75 12.03 12.59
CA LYS A 107 6.85 13.01 11.98
C LYS A 107 7.26 13.43 10.58
N GLU A 108 8.30 12.79 10.03
CA GLU A 108 8.89 13.22 8.76
C GLU A 108 8.71 12.18 7.66
N ARG A 109 8.43 12.65 6.45
CA ARG A 109 8.56 11.85 5.23
C ARG A 109 10.03 11.86 4.82
N LEU A 110 10.66 10.68 4.80
CA LEU A 110 12.06 10.54 4.43
C LEU A 110 12.24 10.64 2.91
N PHE A 111 11.55 9.78 2.18
CA PHE A 111 11.58 9.72 0.71
C PHE A 111 10.37 8.93 0.19
N GLY A 112 10.34 8.70 -1.13
CA GLY A 112 9.36 7.85 -1.79
C GLY A 112 9.90 7.28 -3.09
N THR A 113 9.16 6.32 -3.63
CA THR A 113 9.44 5.68 -4.93
C THR A 113 8.17 5.55 -5.74
N GLY A 114 8.29 5.51 -7.08
CA GLY A 114 7.19 5.19 -7.99
C GLY A 114 6.80 3.70 -7.99
N VAL A 115 7.53 2.85 -7.27
CA VAL A 115 7.18 1.43 -7.11
C VAL A 115 6.03 1.30 -6.10
N GLY A 116 4.91 0.72 -6.53
CA GLY A 116 3.72 0.57 -5.71
C GLY A 116 2.53 0.06 -6.52
N GLY A 117 1.32 0.31 -6.06
CA GLY A 117 0.08 -0.13 -6.72
C GLY A 117 -0.10 0.43 -8.13
N GLY A 118 0.39 1.65 -8.40
CA GLY A 118 0.35 2.27 -9.72
C GLY A 118 1.25 1.56 -10.73
N LEU A 119 2.46 1.17 -10.33
CA LEU A 119 3.34 0.34 -11.16
C LEU A 119 2.68 -1.01 -11.45
N PHE A 120 2.15 -1.67 -10.40
CA PHE A 120 1.48 -2.96 -10.53
C PHE A 120 0.30 -2.89 -11.50
N THR A 121 -0.58 -1.89 -11.40
CA THR A 121 -1.72 -1.74 -12.32
C THR A 121 -1.29 -1.33 -13.72
N GLY A 122 -0.28 -0.45 -13.85
CA GLY A 122 0.19 0.02 -15.15
C GLY A 122 0.84 -1.08 -15.98
N ILE A 123 1.77 -1.83 -15.40
CA ILE A 123 2.40 -2.98 -16.07
C ILE A 123 1.40 -4.14 -16.20
N GLY A 124 0.57 -4.36 -15.17
CA GLY A 124 -0.49 -5.37 -15.22
C GLY A 124 -1.46 -5.15 -16.38
N ALA A 125 -1.78 -3.90 -16.70
CA ALA A 125 -2.62 -3.58 -17.86
C ALA A 125 -1.97 -3.97 -19.20
N ILE A 126 -0.65 -3.85 -19.31
CA ILE A 126 0.10 -4.31 -20.49
C ILE A 126 0.10 -5.83 -20.58
N ILE A 127 0.29 -6.53 -19.45
CA ILE A 127 0.38 -7.99 -19.38
C ILE A 127 -1.01 -8.65 -19.63
N ALA A 128 -2.05 -8.17 -18.94
CA ALA A 128 -3.35 -8.85 -18.88
C ALA A 128 -4.49 -8.10 -19.61
N GLY A 129 -4.21 -6.94 -20.23
CA GLY A 129 -5.23 -6.15 -20.96
C GLY A 129 -6.28 -5.48 -20.06
N THR A 130 -6.09 -5.46 -18.74
CA THR A 130 -6.99 -4.83 -17.78
C THR A 130 -6.21 -4.08 -16.70
N SER A 131 -6.72 -2.93 -16.27
CA SER A 131 -6.18 -2.15 -15.14
C SER A 131 -6.99 -2.33 -13.84
N ASP A 132 -7.96 -3.25 -13.82
CA ASP A 132 -8.71 -3.53 -12.60
C ASP A 132 -7.82 -4.23 -11.57
N TYR A 133 -7.60 -3.54 -10.45
CA TYR A 133 -6.66 -3.99 -9.42
C TYR A 133 -7.00 -5.37 -8.86
N HIS A 134 -8.28 -5.63 -8.60
CA HIS A 134 -8.71 -6.90 -7.99
C HIS A 134 -8.58 -8.06 -8.96
N THR A 135 -8.90 -7.84 -10.24
CA THR A 135 -8.68 -8.81 -11.31
C THR A 135 -7.18 -9.16 -11.45
N LEU A 136 -6.31 -8.15 -11.45
CA LEU A 136 -4.87 -8.36 -11.53
C LEU A 136 -4.32 -9.13 -10.33
N VAL A 137 -4.79 -8.83 -9.12
CA VAL A 137 -4.41 -9.56 -7.90
C VAL A 137 -4.89 -11.01 -7.94
N ASP A 138 -6.12 -11.26 -8.40
CA ASP A 138 -6.66 -12.62 -8.55
C ASP A 138 -5.85 -13.46 -9.55
N LEU A 139 -5.50 -12.87 -10.70
CA LEU A 139 -4.62 -13.52 -11.68
C LEU A 139 -3.23 -13.80 -11.08
N ALA A 140 -2.60 -12.81 -10.45
CA ALA A 140 -1.28 -12.97 -9.83
C ALA A 140 -1.26 -14.10 -8.78
N SER A 141 -2.36 -14.27 -8.03
CA SER A 141 -2.46 -15.30 -6.99
C SER A 141 -2.49 -16.75 -7.54
N LYS A 142 -2.77 -16.91 -8.82
CA LYS A 142 -2.81 -18.20 -9.53
C LYS A 142 -1.51 -18.53 -10.26
N GLY A 143 -0.62 -17.54 -10.38
CA GLY A 143 0.63 -17.66 -11.13
C GLY A 143 1.78 -18.23 -10.33
N ASP A 144 2.75 -18.73 -11.04
CA ASP A 144 4.05 -19.20 -10.54
C ASP A 144 5.15 -18.29 -11.09
N ARG A 145 5.68 -17.40 -10.23
CA ARG A 145 6.74 -16.46 -10.62
C ARG A 145 8.00 -17.13 -11.14
N SER A 146 8.28 -18.38 -10.71
CA SER A 146 9.49 -19.12 -11.14
C SER A 146 9.53 -19.41 -12.64
N LYS A 147 8.40 -19.27 -13.33
CA LYS A 147 8.32 -19.40 -14.80
C LYS A 147 8.70 -18.10 -15.52
N SER A 148 8.61 -16.96 -14.85
CA SER A 148 8.92 -15.64 -15.38
C SER A 148 10.26 -15.11 -14.85
N ASP A 149 10.48 -15.22 -13.53
CA ASP A 149 11.72 -14.80 -12.87
C ASP A 149 12.85 -15.83 -13.08
N LEU A 150 14.07 -15.34 -13.29
CA LEU A 150 15.27 -16.15 -13.16
C LEU A 150 15.62 -16.23 -11.68
N MET A 151 15.62 -17.45 -11.15
CA MET A 151 15.89 -17.73 -9.74
C MET A 151 17.39 -17.97 -9.50
N VAL A 152 17.85 -17.81 -8.28
CA VAL A 152 19.23 -18.18 -7.89
C VAL A 152 19.48 -19.67 -8.18
N SER A 153 18.51 -20.55 -7.91
CA SER A 153 18.55 -21.98 -8.24
C SER A 153 18.73 -22.28 -9.73
N ASP A 154 18.29 -21.40 -10.62
CA ASP A 154 18.44 -21.60 -12.07
C ASP A 154 19.89 -21.36 -12.52
N ILE A 155 20.63 -20.50 -11.81
CA ILE A 155 22.02 -20.16 -12.12
C ILE A 155 22.99 -21.19 -11.55
N TYR A 156 22.75 -21.60 -10.30
CA TYR A 156 23.62 -22.54 -9.61
C TYR A 156 23.12 -23.97 -9.76
N GLN A 157 23.69 -24.70 -10.69
CA GLN A 157 23.32 -26.11 -10.98
C GLN A 157 23.88 -27.11 -9.95
N SER A 158 24.59 -26.65 -8.94
CA SER A 158 25.17 -27.47 -7.87
C SER A 158 24.21 -27.53 -6.66
N SER A 159 24.41 -28.57 -5.80
CA SER A 159 23.68 -28.66 -4.51
C SER A 159 24.03 -27.54 -3.52
N TYR A 160 25.04 -26.70 -3.84
CA TYR A 160 25.48 -25.56 -3.06
C TYR A 160 25.15 -24.27 -3.78
N THR A 161 24.34 -23.42 -3.12
CA THR A 161 24.12 -22.02 -3.53
C THR A 161 24.71 -21.09 -2.47
N PRO A 162 25.43 -20.00 -2.85
CA PRO A 162 26.07 -19.08 -1.89
C PRO A 162 25.04 -18.22 -1.13
N ILE A 163 23.80 -18.15 -1.63
CA ILE A 163 22.66 -17.45 -1.05
C ILE A 163 21.42 -18.31 -1.19
N GLU A 164 20.29 -17.89 -0.59
CA GLU A 164 19.01 -18.62 -0.64
C GLU A 164 18.56 -18.90 -2.07
N ALA A 165 18.33 -20.17 -2.41
CA ALA A 165 18.04 -20.65 -3.78
C ALA A 165 16.72 -20.10 -4.36
N SER A 166 15.78 -19.76 -3.48
CA SER A 166 14.46 -19.21 -3.82
C SER A 166 14.48 -17.71 -4.11
N LEU A 167 15.61 -17.03 -3.95
CA LEU A 167 15.73 -15.60 -4.27
C LEU A 167 15.68 -15.35 -5.77
N THR A 168 15.20 -14.18 -6.13
CA THR A 168 15.22 -13.68 -7.51
C THR A 168 16.64 -13.25 -7.90
N ALA A 169 17.18 -13.87 -8.94
CA ALA A 169 18.43 -13.41 -9.55
C ALA A 169 18.16 -12.30 -10.60
N ALA A 170 17.07 -12.46 -11.38
CA ALA A 170 16.61 -11.40 -12.28
C ALA A 170 15.09 -11.46 -12.44
N ASN A 171 14.40 -10.37 -12.07
CA ASN A 171 12.96 -10.26 -12.31
C ASN A 171 12.69 -10.33 -13.81
N PHE A 172 11.69 -11.12 -14.20
CA PHE A 172 11.32 -11.37 -15.60
C PHE A 172 12.46 -11.96 -16.46
N GLY A 173 13.52 -12.49 -15.85
CA GLY A 173 14.72 -12.94 -16.55
C GLY A 173 14.47 -14.08 -17.54
N LYS A 174 13.45 -14.91 -17.34
CA LYS A 174 13.09 -16.01 -18.25
C LYS A 174 12.25 -15.55 -19.45
N ASN A 175 11.55 -14.41 -19.37
CA ASN A 175 10.69 -13.93 -20.46
C ASN A 175 11.45 -13.60 -21.74
N GLN A 176 12.75 -13.32 -21.66
CA GLN A 176 13.60 -13.15 -22.83
C GLN A 176 13.89 -14.47 -23.56
N LEU A 177 13.71 -15.62 -22.88
CA LEU A 177 13.94 -16.97 -23.43
C LEU A 177 12.63 -17.64 -23.86
N ASP A 178 11.52 -17.29 -23.21
CA ASP A 178 10.18 -17.82 -23.49
C ASP A 178 9.15 -16.70 -23.45
N THR A 179 8.62 -16.34 -24.60
CA THR A 179 7.58 -15.31 -24.74
C THR A 179 6.16 -15.84 -24.52
N SER A 180 6.01 -17.16 -24.27
CA SER A 180 4.71 -17.81 -24.03
C SER A 180 4.32 -17.87 -22.55
N VAL A 181 5.10 -17.25 -21.66
CA VAL A 181 4.80 -17.19 -20.21
C VAL A 181 3.42 -16.57 -19.98
N SER A 182 2.59 -17.24 -19.18
CA SER A 182 1.20 -16.81 -18.93
C SER A 182 1.12 -15.45 -18.25
N ALA A 183 -0.02 -14.77 -18.39
CA ALA A 183 -0.26 -13.51 -17.71
C ALA A 183 -0.26 -13.68 -16.18
N GLU A 184 -0.76 -14.80 -15.68
CA GLU A 184 -0.77 -15.15 -14.26
C GLU A 184 0.67 -15.24 -13.71
N ASP A 185 1.56 -15.95 -14.40
CA ASP A 185 2.94 -16.15 -14.01
C ASP A 185 3.73 -14.81 -14.04
N GLN A 186 3.49 -14.00 -15.07
CA GLN A 186 4.08 -12.66 -15.18
C GLN A 186 3.56 -11.70 -14.08
N LEU A 187 2.28 -11.76 -13.73
CA LEU A 187 1.71 -10.94 -12.67
C LEU A 187 2.19 -11.38 -11.28
N ALA A 188 2.43 -12.69 -11.08
CA ALA A 188 3.09 -13.18 -9.86
C ALA A 188 4.53 -12.63 -9.75
N ALA A 189 5.30 -12.66 -10.84
CA ALA A 189 6.64 -12.06 -10.92
C ALA A 189 6.61 -10.53 -10.69
N LEU A 190 5.62 -9.83 -11.24
CA LEU A 190 5.44 -8.39 -11.01
C LEU A 190 5.12 -8.09 -9.54
N THR A 191 4.32 -8.94 -8.88
CA THR A 191 4.03 -8.80 -7.44
C THR A 191 5.30 -9.01 -6.62
N GLN A 192 6.14 -9.99 -6.99
CA GLN A 192 7.46 -10.20 -6.38
C GLN A 192 8.35 -8.98 -6.54
N LEU A 193 8.51 -8.45 -7.76
CA LEU A 193 9.30 -7.26 -8.05
C LEU A 193 8.89 -6.08 -7.17
N VAL A 194 7.59 -5.81 -7.07
CA VAL A 194 7.06 -4.70 -6.26
C VAL A 194 7.34 -4.93 -4.77
N GLY A 195 6.99 -6.11 -4.25
CA GLY A 195 7.14 -6.43 -2.83
C GLY A 195 8.60 -6.47 -2.39
N GLU A 196 9.44 -7.16 -3.16
CA GLU A 196 10.89 -7.29 -2.93
C GLU A 196 11.58 -5.91 -2.92
N THR A 197 11.32 -5.08 -3.93
CA THR A 197 11.91 -3.74 -4.00
C THR A 197 11.52 -2.90 -2.77
N ILE A 198 10.25 -2.91 -2.39
CA ILE A 198 9.77 -2.12 -1.26
C ILE A 198 10.37 -2.61 0.06
N VAL A 199 10.38 -3.95 0.29
CA VAL A 199 10.87 -4.49 1.55
C VAL A 199 12.39 -4.35 1.69
N LEU A 200 13.15 -4.44 0.60
CA LEU A 200 14.59 -4.19 0.61
C LEU A 200 14.89 -2.72 0.96
N LEU A 201 14.16 -1.77 0.36
CA LEU A 201 14.28 -0.35 0.73
C LEU A 201 13.90 -0.13 2.20
N ALA A 202 12.81 -0.74 2.65
CA ALA A 202 12.35 -0.63 4.04
C ALA A 202 13.36 -1.19 5.03
N SER A 203 13.92 -2.39 4.78
CA SER A 203 14.89 -3.03 5.66
C SER A 203 16.18 -2.22 5.79
N LYS A 204 16.68 -1.68 4.67
CA LYS A 204 17.89 -0.83 4.68
C LYS A 204 17.64 0.50 5.38
N THR A 205 16.46 1.09 5.18
CA THR A 205 16.08 2.33 5.86
C THR A 205 15.92 2.10 7.36
N ALA A 206 15.21 1.05 7.78
CA ALA A 206 15.05 0.71 9.19
C ALA A 206 16.41 0.49 9.87
N ALA A 207 17.30 -0.26 9.22
CA ALA A 207 18.67 -0.46 9.72
C ALA A 207 19.45 0.85 9.88
N SER A 208 19.34 1.78 8.93
CA SER A 208 20.00 3.09 9.01
C SER A 208 19.47 3.99 10.13
N LEU A 209 18.19 3.77 10.51
CA LEU A 209 17.52 4.48 11.60
C LEU A 209 17.73 3.80 12.97
N GLY A 210 18.36 2.62 13.00
CA GLY A 210 18.53 1.84 14.23
C GLY A 210 17.24 1.22 14.76
N THR A 211 16.18 1.10 13.94
CA THR A 211 14.93 0.44 14.33
C THR A 211 14.76 -0.91 13.66
N LYS A 212 14.06 -1.82 14.33
CA LYS A 212 13.67 -3.13 13.81
C LYS A 212 12.17 -3.23 13.53
N GLU A 213 11.40 -2.20 13.85
CA GLU A 213 9.96 -2.18 13.68
C GLU A 213 9.58 -1.49 12.37
N ILE A 214 8.85 -2.20 11.50
CA ILE A 214 8.36 -1.68 10.23
C ILE A 214 6.84 -1.84 10.19
N VAL A 215 6.12 -0.74 10.08
CA VAL A 215 4.66 -0.71 9.95
C VAL A 215 4.31 -0.49 8.48
N MET A 216 3.51 -1.40 7.94
CA MET A 216 3.08 -1.39 6.54
C MET A 216 1.61 -1.02 6.42
N ILE A 217 1.31 0.02 5.65
CA ILE A 217 -0.05 0.49 5.34
C ILE A 217 -0.21 0.75 3.84
N GLY A 218 -1.39 1.13 3.44
CA GLY A 218 -1.67 1.63 2.09
C GLY A 218 -2.61 0.76 1.27
N GLY A 219 -3.13 1.36 0.18
CA GLY A 219 -4.17 0.74 -0.65
C GLY A 219 -3.70 -0.49 -1.41
N ALA A 220 -2.42 -0.55 -1.77
CA ALA A 220 -1.86 -1.70 -2.50
C ALA A 220 -1.80 -2.99 -1.67
N LEU A 221 -1.87 -2.88 -0.34
CA LEU A 221 -1.94 -4.05 0.54
C LEU A 221 -3.38 -4.56 0.73
N SER A 222 -4.38 -3.73 0.43
CA SER A 222 -5.78 -4.06 0.64
C SER A 222 -6.25 -5.08 -0.40
N GLY A 223 -6.72 -6.25 0.09
CA GLY A 223 -7.17 -7.33 -0.79
C GLY A 223 -6.05 -8.01 -1.59
N ASN A 224 -4.77 -7.79 -1.26
CA ASN A 224 -3.63 -8.40 -1.93
C ASN A 224 -2.81 -9.28 -0.98
N PRO A 225 -3.23 -10.52 -0.73
CA PRO A 225 -2.54 -11.44 0.16
C PRO A 225 -1.15 -11.84 -0.38
N LEU A 226 -1.00 -11.97 -1.71
CA LEU A 226 0.28 -12.33 -2.32
C LEU A 226 1.35 -11.27 -2.06
N LEU A 227 1.03 -9.98 -2.23
CA LEU A 227 1.97 -8.90 -1.92
C LEU A 227 2.39 -8.90 -0.44
N LYS A 228 1.44 -9.12 0.48
CA LYS A 228 1.75 -9.24 1.91
C LYS A 228 2.65 -10.45 2.18
N GLN A 229 2.38 -11.58 1.55
CA GLN A 229 3.20 -12.79 1.67
C GLN A 229 4.63 -12.56 1.16
N VAL A 230 4.77 -11.92 -0.02
CA VAL A 230 6.09 -11.57 -0.57
C VAL A 230 6.87 -10.69 0.41
N ILE A 231 6.26 -9.62 0.91
CA ILE A 231 6.91 -8.71 1.87
C ILE A 231 7.30 -9.47 3.16
N ALA A 232 6.39 -10.30 3.68
CA ALA A 232 6.61 -11.06 4.91
C ALA A 232 7.69 -12.15 4.76
N SER A 233 7.89 -12.71 3.57
CA SER A 233 8.90 -13.76 3.36
C SER A 233 10.34 -13.30 3.61
N PHE A 234 10.58 -12.00 3.59
CA PHE A 234 11.91 -11.42 3.88
C PHE A 234 12.16 -11.18 5.37
N GLU A 235 11.16 -11.32 6.24
CA GLU A 235 11.30 -11.07 7.69
C GLU A 235 12.33 -11.98 8.34
N SER A 236 12.39 -13.26 7.93
CA SER A 236 13.38 -14.22 8.43
C SER A 236 14.80 -13.97 7.93
N MET A 237 14.95 -13.24 6.81
CA MET A 237 16.24 -12.95 6.18
C MET A 237 16.89 -11.70 6.77
N PHE A 238 16.08 -10.77 7.25
CA PHE A 238 16.53 -9.51 7.82
C PHE A 238 16.01 -9.38 9.25
N ASP A 239 16.80 -8.84 10.13
CA ASP A 239 16.46 -8.66 11.55
C ASP A 239 15.50 -7.48 11.78
N TYR A 240 14.23 -7.64 11.35
CA TYR A 240 13.15 -6.69 11.58
C TYR A 240 11.82 -7.40 11.86
N ARG A 241 10.83 -6.68 12.33
CA ARG A 241 9.44 -7.11 12.55
C ARG A 241 8.48 -6.30 11.71
N LEU A 242 7.58 -7.00 11.01
CA LEU A 242 6.55 -6.40 10.18
C LEU A 242 5.21 -6.33 10.91
N THR A 243 4.58 -5.17 10.84
CA THR A 243 3.19 -4.99 11.28
C THR A 243 2.35 -4.51 10.12
N PHE A 244 1.34 -5.30 9.73
CA PHE A 244 0.32 -4.89 8.77
C PHE A 244 -0.92 -4.44 9.52
N LEU A 245 -1.46 -3.25 9.16
CA LEU A 245 -2.70 -2.75 9.71
C LEU A 245 -3.88 -3.10 8.80
N GLU A 246 -4.95 -3.67 9.38
CA GLU A 246 -6.13 -4.11 8.61
C GLU A 246 -6.82 -2.96 7.87
N LYS A 247 -7.01 -1.83 8.57
CA LYS A 247 -7.61 -0.61 8.02
C LYS A 247 -6.57 0.38 7.47
N GLY A 248 -5.31 -0.04 7.33
CA GLY A 248 -4.17 0.82 6.95
C GLY A 248 -4.34 1.52 5.60
N SER A 249 -5.16 0.96 4.70
CA SER A 249 -5.50 1.63 3.44
C SER A 249 -6.24 2.97 3.62
N HIS A 250 -6.90 3.17 4.76
CA HIS A 250 -7.68 4.37 5.08
C HIS A 250 -6.98 5.29 6.09
N ALA A 251 -5.70 5.08 6.40
CA ALA A 251 -4.98 5.86 7.39
C ALA A 251 -5.09 7.38 7.16
N GLY A 252 -4.94 7.86 5.91
CA GLY A 252 -5.11 9.28 5.59
C GLY A 252 -6.50 9.82 5.93
N ALA A 253 -7.56 9.10 5.56
CA ALA A 253 -8.94 9.50 5.86
C ALA A 253 -9.25 9.43 7.36
N ILE A 254 -8.73 8.42 8.07
CA ILE A 254 -8.88 8.27 9.51
C ILE A 254 -8.14 9.39 10.24
N GLY A 255 -6.91 9.70 9.81
CA GLY A 255 -6.15 10.81 10.37
C GLY A 255 -6.85 12.14 10.17
N ALA A 256 -7.39 12.42 8.98
CA ALA A 256 -8.19 13.62 8.74
C ALA A 256 -9.45 13.68 9.62
N LEU A 257 -10.12 12.53 9.84
CA LEU A 257 -11.30 12.44 10.71
C LEU A 257 -10.98 12.84 12.17
N TYR A 258 -9.85 12.38 12.69
CA TYR A 258 -9.45 12.55 14.08
C TYR A 258 -8.42 13.66 14.32
N TYR A 259 -8.03 14.39 13.27
CA TYR A 259 -7.11 15.50 13.39
C TYR A 259 -7.65 16.51 14.42
N ASP A 260 -6.82 16.93 15.40
CA ASP A 260 -7.18 17.80 16.51
C ASP A 260 -8.22 17.23 17.52
N ARG A 261 -8.25 15.93 17.74
CA ARG A 261 -8.95 15.32 18.87
C ARG A 261 -8.04 14.97 20.04
#